data_e9f1752d7dbb7ac8b6887615fe21f886
#
_entry.id   e9f1752d7dbb7ac8b6887615fe21f886
#
_cell.length_a   1.000
_cell.length_b   1.000
_cell.length_c   1.000
_cell.angle_alpha   90.00
_cell.angle_beta   90.00
_cell.angle_gamma   90.00
#
_symmetry.space_group_name_H-M   'P 1'
#
loop_
_entity.id
_entity.type
_entity.pdbx_description
1 polymer ?
#
loop_
_entity_poly.entity_id
_entity_poly.type
_entity_poly.pdbx_seq_one_letter_code
_entity_poly.pdbx_strand_id
1 'polypeptide(L)'
;MAGLTGDFLILVFFGLGSTPQGFRITFAGPHNASSPGEVYLWLGHALLLFPAACLLGYSLTPRLGPALVRLWTALNSLSRRQTVVGLVAIFLLAVAVARIGRIAVLYDLPFTDDEYAVEFGGRILATGHVTAPRSLPEAAIPTLGLFLKDGHISRADWPGAQAVWAIAELTRLGPLVWALLAALPILALGILMARRLGAGWGFVAGIVFLCSPMALMLSLTTHAHLASRAMLALAIAGYWFAAQRGTVWGWALTGLALGLGFLCRPFEIVFFSAPLLLWAAVQGVRGVPGYSRALPGLMLGGLVPVLLMLAHAYAVTGHPLVLPRMTESHDVQAVTLWVRFGANVAYNAFMLAIWFLGPLGIILVGAGVMTDPFTRLLGLGVLTDLLLGLFHTNMGLHSVGPIHYSECAVPLTVIAVHGLANLLRGARDHQFDLRPIASAFVFALVMGLGIFSVVHAVALQGQAGIQRDIYAWIDRSVREPAGKKVVVLAPQFAAIWIHMPWMRDLGTQVFEWRRPRLDLSDEVLILHDRTGVEAWLRERMPQRRFYRIELREEAPYALLRPLDAGLAIPWCGPFPGVPACARP
;
A
#
# COMPACT_ATOMS: atom_id res chain seq x y z
N MET A 1 -7.94 -29.50 26.62
CA MET A 1 -6.50 -29.45 26.23
C MET A 1 -6.23 -28.48 25.08
N ALA A 2 -6.82 -28.62 23.90
CA ALA A 2 -6.52 -27.72 22.75
C ALA A 2 -6.66 -26.22 23.07
N GLY A 3 -7.68 -25.82 23.83
CA GLY A 3 -7.85 -24.40 24.25
C GLY A 3 -6.71 -23.92 25.15
N LEU A 4 -6.37 -24.68 26.18
CA LEU A 4 -5.27 -24.32 27.09
C LEU A 4 -3.91 -24.26 26.37
N THR A 5 -3.68 -25.15 25.40
CA THR A 5 -2.47 -25.11 24.56
C THR A 5 -2.48 -23.86 23.67
N GLY A 6 -3.62 -23.48 23.11
CA GLY A 6 -3.77 -22.26 22.30
C GLY A 6 -3.48 -21.01 23.12
N ASP A 7 -4.06 -20.89 24.32
CA ASP A 7 -3.82 -19.78 25.25
C ASP A 7 -2.35 -19.67 25.63
N PHE A 8 -1.69 -20.80 25.93
CA PHE A 8 -0.28 -20.85 26.25
C PHE A 8 0.58 -20.34 25.09
N LEU A 9 0.31 -20.76 23.86
CA LEU A 9 1.06 -20.30 22.68
C LEU A 9 0.92 -18.77 22.47
N ILE A 10 -0.27 -18.21 22.71
CA ILE A 10 -0.47 -16.75 22.67
C ILE A 10 0.35 -16.05 23.75
N LEU A 11 0.35 -16.56 24.98
CA LEU A 11 1.16 -15.99 26.05
C LEU A 11 2.66 -16.05 25.72
N VAL A 12 3.14 -17.16 25.14
CA VAL A 12 4.53 -17.27 24.67
C VAL A 12 4.83 -16.25 23.59
N PHE A 13 3.94 -16.05 22.62
CA PHE A 13 4.09 -15.04 21.57
C PHE A 13 4.27 -13.63 22.15
N PHE A 14 3.38 -13.21 23.04
CA PHE A 14 3.48 -11.90 23.69
C PHE A 14 4.69 -11.80 24.64
N GLY A 15 5.04 -12.89 25.32
CA GLY A 15 6.23 -12.96 26.16
C GLY A 15 7.53 -12.73 25.36
N LEU A 16 7.63 -13.32 24.16
CA LEU A 16 8.75 -13.07 23.25
C LEU A 16 8.76 -11.62 22.76
N GLY A 17 7.58 -11.05 22.48
CA GLY A 17 7.46 -9.65 22.06
C GLY A 17 7.85 -8.63 23.12
N SER A 18 7.78 -9.00 24.40
CA SER A 18 8.15 -8.13 25.52
C SER A 18 9.66 -8.14 25.85
N THR A 19 10.46 -9.00 25.20
CA THR A 19 11.92 -8.99 25.39
C THR A 19 12.55 -7.74 24.76
N PRO A 20 13.74 -7.28 25.25
CA PRO A 20 14.44 -6.13 24.66
C PRO A 20 14.75 -6.28 23.16
N GLN A 21 14.94 -7.52 22.70
CA GLN A 21 15.14 -7.89 21.29
C GLN A 21 13.83 -8.24 20.58
N GLY A 22 12.69 -8.28 21.31
CA GLY A 22 11.41 -8.76 20.82
C GLY A 22 10.98 -8.15 19.50
N PHE A 23 9.70 -8.08 19.22
CA PHE A 23 9.16 -7.60 17.92
C PHE A 23 9.45 -6.09 17.66
N ARG A 24 10.68 -5.64 17.91
CA ARG A 24 11.14 -4.35 17.40
C ARG A 24 11.15 -4.45 15.89
N ILE A 25 10.05 -4.05 15.28
CA ILE A 25 9.96 -3.90 13.83
C ILE A 25 10.80 -2.67 13.50
N THR A 26 12.07 -2.92 13.20
CA THR A 26 12.94 -1.95 12.59
C THR A 26 12.83 -2.17 11.10
N PHE A 27 12.27 -1.21 10.40
CA PHE A 27 12.29 -1.23 8.95
C PHE A 27 13.72 -0.90 8.54
N ALA A 28 14.41 -1.88 8.00
CA ALA A 28 15.81 -1.76 7.67
C ALA A 28 16.04 -0.64 6.63
N GLY A 29 17.17 0.03 6.79
CA GLY A 29 17.63 1.14 5.98
C GLY A 29 17.70 0.87 4.46
N PRO A 30 18.41 1.65 3.68
CA PRO A 30 18.30 1.76 2.21
C PRO A 30 18.50 0.47 1.42
N HIS A 31 18.85 -0.63 2.07
CA HIS A 31 19.02 -1.95 1.46
C HIS A 31 17.86 -2.91 1.74
N ASN A 32 16.76 -2.45 2.36
CA ASN A 32 15.52 -3.22 2.54
C ASN A 32 15.71 -4.64 3.15
N ALA A 33 16.68 -4.81 4.03
CA ALA A 33 16.84 -6.05 4.76
C ALA A 33 15.87 -6.08 5.94
N SER A 34 15.13 -7.17 6.12
CA SER A 34 14.29 -7.36 7.30
C SER A 34 15.10 -7.28 8.56
N SER A 35 14.60 -6.55 9.54
CA SER A 35 15.22 -6.56 10.85
C SER A 35 15.02 -7.93 11.53
N PRO A 36 15.90 -8.32 12.45
CA PRO A 36 15.68 -9.52 13.26
C PRO A 36 14.30 -9.53 13.93
N GLY A 37 13.81 -8.40 14.41
CA GLY A 37 12.50 -8.27 15.06
C GLY A 37 11.34 -8.60 14.13
N GLU A 38 11.43 -8.21 12.87
CA GLU A 38 10.45 -8.53 11.85
C GLU A 38 10.45 -10.04 11.53
N VAL A 39 11.61 -10.65 11.39
CA VAL A 39 11.73 -12.11 11.23
C VAL A 39 11.16 -12.85 12.44
N TYR A 40 11.43 -12.39 13.67
CA TYR A 40 10.85 -12.98 14.88
C TYR A 40 9.34 -12.84 14.94
N LEU A 41 8.80 -11.68 14.51
CA LEU A 41 7.36 -11.50 14.42
C LEU A 41 6.72 -12.51 13.45
N TRP A 42 7.34 -12.73 12.29
CA TRP A 42 6.83 -13.69 11.30
C TRP A 42 6.93 -15.13 11.77
N LEU A 43 8.07 -15.51 12.35
CA LEU A 43 8.22 -16.83 12.95
C LEU A 43 7.23 -17.03 14.10
N GLY A 44 7.07 -16.02 14.95
CA GLY A 44 6.08 -16.02 16.01
C GLY A 44 4.66 -16.17 15.48
N HIS A 45 4.29 -15.47 14.41
CA HIS A 45 3.00 -15.65 13.76
C HIS A 45 2.85 -17.06 13.19
N ALA A 46 3.84 -17.57 12.45
CA ALA A 46 3.74 -18.87 11.79
C ALA A 46 3.74 -20.04 12.78
N LEU A 47 4.57 -19.98 13.83
CA LEU A 47 4.80 -21.10 14.75
C LEU A 47 3.95 -21.03 16.02
N LEU A 48 3.47 -19.86 16.41
CA LEU A 48 2.72 -19.67 17.66
C LEU A 48 1.30 -19.17 17.41
N LEU A 49 1.12 -18.00 16.80
CA LEU A 49 -0.22 -17.39 16.64
C LEU A 49 -1.15 -18.20 15.75
N PHE A 50 -0.65 -18.69 14.60
CA PHE A 50 -1.49 -19.45 13.69
C PHE A 50 -1.92 -20.81 14.29
N PRO A 51 -1.03 -21.65 14.86
CA PRO A 51 -1.44 -22.86 15.55
C PRO A 51 -2.35 -22.56 16.75
N ALA A 52 -2.05 -21.49 17.54
CA ALA A 52 -2.89 -21.10 18.67
C ALA A 52 -4.31 -20.77 18.22
N ALA A 53 -4.46 -19.95 17.18
CA ALA A 53 -5.78 -19.60 16.64
C ALA A 53 -6.53 -20.82 16.12
N CYS A 54 -5.86 -21.74 15.43
CA CYS A 54 -6.45 -23.01 15.00
C CYS A 54 -6.93 -23.87 16.17
N LEU A 55 -6.09 -24.03 17.22
CA LEU A 55 -6.42 -24.81 18.42
C LEU A 55 -7.58 -24.20 19.21
N LEU A 56 -7.59 -22.88 19.38
CA LEU A 56 -8.69 -22.17 20.01
C LEU A 56 -9.99 -22.32 19.22
N GLY A 57 -9.93 -22.11 17.90
CA GLY A 57 -11.08 -22.32 17.03
C GLY A 57 -11.62 -23.73 17.11
N TYR A 58 -10.72 -24.73 17.12
CA TYR A 58 -11.09 -26.13 17.32
C TYR A 58 -11.76 -26.37 18.68
N SER A 59 -11.17 -25.87 19.76
CA SER A 59 -11.71 -26.02 21.13
C SER A 59 -13.08 -25.39 21.32
N LEU A 60 -13.33 -24.28 20.61
CA LEU A 60 -14.59 -23.53 20.65
C LEU A 60 -15.65 -24.06 19.65
N THR A 61 -15.32 -25.09 18.87
CA THR A 61 -16.25 -25.72 17.91
C THR A 61 -17.63 -26.03 18.47
N PRO A 62 -17.78 -26.58 19.70
CA PRO A 62 -19.11 -26.88 20.24
C PRO A 62 -20.02 -25.65 20.36
N ARG A 63 -19.44 -24.47 20.59
CA ARG A 63 -20.16 -23.19 20.71
C ARG A 63 -20.31 -22.47 19.36
N LEU A 64 -19.24 -22.40 18.61
CA LEU A 64 -19.17 -21.63 17.37
C LEU A 64 -19.67 -22.39 16.14
N GLY A 65 -19.42 -23.70 16.08
CA GLY A 65 -19.78 -24.51 14.92
C GLY A 65 -21.25 -24.40 14.54
N PRO A 66 -22.22 -24.56 15.47
CA PRO A 66 -23.63 -24.38 15.17
C PRO A 66 -24.00 -22.97 14.70
N ALA A 67 -23.34 -21.93 15.24
CA ALA A 67 -23.53 -20.55 14.81
C ALA A 67 -23.00 -20.31 13.40
N LEU A 68 -21.79 -20.82 13.09
CA LEU A 68 -21.19 -20.73 11.77
C LEU A 68 -22.00 -21.46 10.70
N VAL A 69 -22.54 -22.64 11.00
CA VAL A 69 -23.45 -23.38 10.09
C VAL A 69 -24.72 -22.58 9.83
N ARG A 70 -25.37 -22.02 10.85
CA ARG A 70 -26.55 -21.16 10.68
C ARG A 70 -26.24 -19.93 9.85
N LEU A 71 -25.12 -19.22 10.15
CA LEU A 71 -24.67 -18.06 9.39
C LEU A 71 -24.40 -18.44 7.93
N TRP A 72 -23.68 -19.53 7.69
CA TRP A 72 -23.40 -20.04 6.34
C TRP A 72 -24.67 -20.34 5.54
N THR A 73 -25.64 -21.01 6.17
CA THR A 73 -26.93 -21.30 5.57
C THR A 73 -27.68 -20.01 5.24
N ALA A 74 -27.72 -19.05 6.19
CA ALA A 74 -28.34 -17.75 5.98
C ALA A 74 -27.67 -16.96 4.83
N LEU A 75 -26.34 -16.91 4.78
CA LEU A 75 -25.60 -16.22 3.72
C LEU A 75 -25.87 -16.83 2.33
N ASN A 76 -25.99 -18.16 2.23
CA ASN A 76 -26.26 -18.83 0.96
C ASN A 76 -27.74 -18.74 0.53
N SER A 77 -28.66 -18.45 1.44
CA SER A 77 -30.08 -18.21 1.13
C SER A 77 -30.37 -16.77 0.67
N LEU A 78 -29.38 -15.87 0.75
CA LEU A 78 -29.55 -14.47 0.34
C LEU A 78 -29.85 -14.36 -1.14
N SER A 79 -30.84 -13.53 -1.48
CA SER A 79 -31.09 -13.10 -2.85
C SER A 79 -29.91 -12.27 -3.37
N ARG A 80 -29.83 -12.15 -4.70
CA ARG A 80 -28.79 -11.33 -5.36
C ARG A 80 -28.73 -9.90 -4.81
N ARG A 81 -29.90 -9.26 -4.60
CA ARG A 81 -29.98 -7.89 -4.06
C ARG A 81 -29.42 -7.83 -2.63
N GLN A 82 -29.81 -8.75 -1.79
CA GLN A 82 -29.33 -8.82 -0.41
C GLN A 82 -27.82 -9.08 -0.34
N THR A 83 -27.30 -9.97 -1.22
CA THR A 83 -25.84 -10.20 -1.33
C THR A 83 -25.10 -8.93 -1.69
N VAL A 84 -25.58 -8.18 -2.68
CA VAL A 84 -24.93 -6.90 -3.06
C VAL A 84 -25.00 -5.89 -1.92
N VAL A 85 -26.15 -5.74 -1.26
CA VAL A 85 -26.29 -4.83 -0.10
C VAL A 85 -25.31 -5.21 1.02
N GLY A 86 -25.20 -6.51 1.34
CA GLY A 86 -24.24 -6.98 2.35
C GLY A 86 -22.79 -6.75 1.96
N LEU A 87 -22.41 -6.93 0.69
CA LEU A 87 -21.07 -6.61 0.19
C LEU A 87 -20.78 -5.11 0.24
N VAL A 88 -21.79 -4.27 -0.05
CA VAL A 88 -21.67 -2.82 0.10
C VAL A 88 -21.46 -2.46 1.59
N ALA A 89 -22.13 -3.13 2.51
CA ALA A 89 -21.90 -2.91 3.95
C ALA A 89 -20.44 -3.23 4.36
N ILE A 90 -19.88 -4.36 3.89
CA ILE A 90 -18.47 -4.70 4.13
C ILE A 90 -17.52 -3.68 3.45
N PHE A 91 -17.84 -3.25 2.25
CA PHE A 91 -17.10 -2.20 1.55
C PHE A 91 -17.07 -0.90 2.37
N LEU A 92 -18.22 -0.43 2.86
CA LEU A 92 -18.30 0.78 3.69
C LEU A 92 -17.54 0.62 5.02
N LEU A 93 -17.61 -0.57 5.63
CA LEU A 93 -16.80 -0.88 6.80
C LEU A 93 -15.30 -0.80 6.48
N ALA A 94 -14.85 -1.35 5.37
CA ALA A 94 -13.46 -1.28 4.95
C ALA A 94 -13.00 0.16 4.67
N VAL A 95 -13.85 0.98 4.04
CA VAL A 95 -13.60 2.43 3.87
C VAL A 95 -13.44 3.11 5.22
N ALA A 96 -14.32 2.83 6.18
CA ALA A 96 -14.24 3.37 7.54
C ALA A 96 -12.96 2.92 8.24
N VAL A 97 -12.60 1.63 8.17
CA VAL A 97 -11.37 1.08 8.75
C VAL A 97 -10.13 1.75 8.14
N ALA A 98 -10.06 1.89 6.82
CA ALA A 98 -8.96 2.55 6.15
C ALA A 98 -8.84 4.04 6.56
N ARG A 99 -9.96 4.77 6.60
CA ARG A 99 -9.95 6.21 6.93
C ARG A 99 -9.65 6.46 8.40
N ILE A 100 -10.31 5.74 9.31
CA ILE A 100 -10.08 5.85 10.76
C ILE A 100 -8.67 5.35 11.10
N GLY A 101 -8.25 4.24 10.49
CA GLY A 101 -6.90 3.70 10.66
C GLY A 101 -5.82 4.69 10.22
N ARG A 102 -5.99 5.38 9.07
CA ARG A 102 -5.07 6.44 8.65
C ARG A 102 -4.96 7.56 9.69
N ILE A 103 -6.09 8.03 10.23
CA ILE A 103 -6.09 9.07 11.27
C ILE A 103 -5.40 8.57 12.54
N ALA A 104 -5.75 7.38 13.00
CA ALA A 104 -5.29 6.84 14.27
C ALA A 104 -3.81 6.39 14.21
N VAL A 105 -3.36 5.82 13.09
CA VAL A 105 -2.03 5.23 12.94
C VAL A 105 -1.05 6.21 12.30
N LEU A 106 -1.45 6.88 11.22
CA LEU A 106 -0.57 7.77 10.44
C LEU A 106 -0.82 9.25 10.72
N TYR A 107 -1.72 9.59 11.67
CA TYR A 107 -2.09 10.98 12.01
C TYR A 107 -2.54 11.80 10.79
N ASP A 108 -3.09 11.13 9.79
CA ASP A 108 -3.50 11.68 8.49
C ASP A 108 -2.35 12.32 7.68
N LEU A 109 -1.13 11.99 8.00
CA LEU A 109 0.07 12.46 7.29
C LEU A 109 0.43 11.48 6.16
N PRO A 110 1.02 11.95 5.06
CA PRO A 110 1.76 11.10 4.14
C PRO A 110 2.91 10.42 4.87
N PHE A 111 3.07 9.12 4.67
CA PHE A 111 4.05 8.31 5.40
C PHE A 111 5.33 8.08 4.61
N THR A 112 5.26 8.17 3.28
CA THR A 112 6.39 7.95 2.38
C THR A 112 6.59 9.13 1.43
N ASP A 113 7.78 9.21 0.84
CA ASP A 113 8.12 10.15 -0.23
C ASP A 113 7.23 9.99 -1.46
N ASP A 114 6.88 8.75 -1.80
CA ASP A 114 5.96 8.46 -2.90
C ASP A 114 4.59 9.12 -2.70
N GLU A 115 4.05 9.09 -1.46
CA GLU A 115 2.78 9.76 -1.16
C GLU A 115 2.87 11.28 -1.35
N TYR A 116 3.97 11.89 -0.87
CA TYR A 116 4.22 13.33 -1.08
C TYR A 116 4.38 13.67 -2.57
N ALA A 117 5.05 12.81 -3.33
CA ALA A 117 5.23 13.02 -4.78
C ALA A 117 3.89 12.88 -5.53
N VAL A 118 3.05 11.90 -5.17
CA VAL A 118 1.69 11.73 -5.75
C VAL A 118 0.82 12.94 -5.45
N GLU A 119 0.82 13.40 -4.20
CA GLU A 119 0.06 14.58 -3.78
C GLU A 119 0.49 15.82 -4.56
N PHE A 120 1.80 16.06 -4.67
CA PHE A 120 2.35 17.21 -5.40
C PHE A 120 1.95 17.18 -6.88
N GLY A 121 2.15 16.04 -7.57
CA GLY A 121 1.75 15.88 -8.96
C GLY A 121 0.23 16.02 -9.16
N GLY A 122 -0.57 15.52 -8.22
CA GLY A 122 -2.02 15.67 -8.23
C GLY A 122 -2.47 17.13 -8.08
N ARG A 123 -1.80 17.91 -7.24
CA ARG A 123 -2.05 19.36 -7.12
C ARG A 123 -1.74 20.10 -8.42
N ILE A 124 -0.66 19.74 -9.13
CA ILE A 124 -0.38 20.28 -10.46
C ILE A 124 -1.52 19.96 -11.42
N LEU A 125 -1.92 18.68 -11.51
CA LEU A 125 -3.02 18.27 -12.40
C LEU A 125 -4.35 18.95 -12.05
N ALA A 126 -4.63 19.20 -10.76
CA ALA A 126 -5.84 19.90 -10.32
C ALA A 126 -5.91 21.34 -10.83
N THR A 127 -4.79 21.98 -11.19
CA THR A 127 -4.76 23.28 -11.86
C THR A 127 -5.00 23.19 -13.39
N GLY A 128 -5.20 22.00 -13.93
CA GLY A 128 -5.34 21.76 -15.37
C GLY A 128 -4.02 21.66 -16.15
N HIS A 129 -2.90 21.57 -15.44
CA HIS A 129 -1.57 21.49 -16.04
C HIS A 129 -0.91 20.14 -15.72
N VAL A 130 -0.03 19.68 -16.60
CA VAL A 130 0.80 18.47 -16.39
C VAL A 130 2.15 18.83 -15.74
N THR A 131 2.63 20.04 -15.99
CA THR A 131 3.83 20.60 -15.39
C THR A 131 3.53 21.96 -14.79
N ALA A 132 4.30 22.39 -13.79
CA ALA A 132 4.18 23.73 -13.21
C ALA A 132 5.50 24.49 -13.39
N PRO A 133 5.49 25.84 -13.50
CA PRO A 133 6.68 26.65 -13.41
C PRO A 133 7.42 26.40 -12.10
N ARG A 134 8.72 26.28 -12.15
CA ARG A 134 9.56 26.12 -10.97
C ARG A 134 9.75 27.46 -10.25
N SER A 135 9.05 27.66 -9.16
CA SER A 135 9.09 28.90 -8.37
C SER A 135 10.27 28.97 -7.38
N LEU A 136 11.03 27.88 -7.20
CA LEU A 136 12.13 27.75 -6.24
C LEU A 136 13.37 27.19 -6.95
N PRO A 137 14.59 27.46 -6.45
CA PRO A 137 15.79 26.80 -6.94
C PRO A 137 15.69 25.29 -6.69
N GLU A 138 16.25 24.50 -7.61
CA GLU A 138 16.23 23.03 -7.50
C GLU A 138 16.81 22.55 -6.16
N ALA A 139 17.90 23.16 -5.72
CA ALA A 139 18.54 22.83 -4.45
C ALA A 139 17.63 23.00 -3.22
N ALA A 140 16.57 23.81 -3.31
CA ALA A 140 15.66 24.08 -2.21
C ALA A 140 14.52 23.07 -2.09
N ILE A 141 14.26 22.27 -3.10
CA ILE A 141 13.10 21.39 -3.20
C ILE A 141 13.54 19.94 -2.98
N PRO A 142 12.81 19.13 -2.20
CA PRO A 142 12.98 17.68 -2.23
C PRO A 142 12.74 17.16 -3.65
N THR A 143 13.78 16.62 -4.30
CA THR A 143 13.72 16.23 -5.73
C THR A 143 13.28 14.79 -5.94
N LEU A 144 13.27 13.96 -4.90
CA LEU A 144 12.91 12.55 -5.02
C LEU A 144 11.48 12.40 -5.60
N GLY A 145 11.37 11.62 -6.67
CA GLY A 145 10.10 11.42 -7.40
C GLY A 145 9.61 12.64 -8.18
N LEU A 146 10.45 13.68 -8.38
CA LEU A 146 10.15 14.84 -9.23
C LEU A 146 11.00 14.84 -10.49
N PHE A 147 10.41 15.29 -11.57
CA PHE A 147 11.07 15.54 -12.85
C PHE A 147 11.20 17.04 -13.08
N LEU A 148 12.42 17.48 -13.34
CA LEU A 148 12.78 18.88 -13.55
C LEU A 148 13.30 19.05 -14.96
N LYS A 149 12.65 19.92 -15.73
CA LYS A 149 13.08 20.21 -17.12
C LYS A 149 12.71 21.64 -17.50
N ASP A 150 13.65 22.37 -18.12
CA ASP A 150 13.43 23.68 -18.75
C ASP A 150 12.67 24.69 -17.85
N GLY A 151 13.03 24.74 -16.57
CA GLY A 151 12.37 25.63 -15.60
C GLY A 151 10.99 25.18 -15.16
N HIS A 152 10.56 23.98 -15.53
CA HIS A 152 9.32 23.37 -15.09
C HIS A 152 9.57 22.21 -14.14
N ILE A 153 8.57 21.91 -13.34
CA ILE A 153 8.54 20.80 -12.39
C ILE A 153 7.30 19.95 -12.62
N SER A 154 7.47 18.65 -12.57
CA SER A 154 6.38 17.66 -12.58
C SER A 154 6.75 16.48 -11.69
N ARG A 155 5.83 15.53 -11.54
CA ARG A 155 6.17 14.25 -10.93
C ARG A 155 6.87 13.34 -11.95
N ALA A 156 7.88 12.60 -11.50
CA ALA A 156 8.59 11.62 -12.33
C ALA A 156 7.80 10.34 -12.62
N ASP A 157 6.85 9.99 -11.74
CA ASP A 157 6.05 8.77 -11.84
C ASP A 157 4.83 8.89 -12.78
N TRP A 158 4.01 7.81 -12.75
CA TRP A 158 2.88 7.56 -13.62
C TRP A 158 1.71 8.53 -13.38
N PRO A 159 0.94 8.93 -14.41
CA PRO A 159 -0.11 9.95 -14.29
C PRO A 159 -1.36 9.48 -13.53
N GLY A 160 -1.62 8.17 -13.45
CA GLY A 160 -2.88 7.66 -12.88
C GLY A 160 -3.07 8.00 -11.40
N ALA A 161 -2.04 7.81 -10.58
CA ALA A 161 -2.11 8.16 -9.16
C ALA A 161 -2.24 9.68 -8.95
N GLN A 162 -1.56 10.48 -9.78
CA GLN A 162 -1.69 11.93 -9.78
C GLN A 162 -3.13 12.35 -10.14
N ALA A 163 -3.74 11.69 -11.13
CA ALA A 163 -5.14 11.95 -11.50
C ALA A 163 -6.12 11.61 -10.37
N VAL A 164 -5.89 10.51 -9.65
CA VAL A 164 -6.67 10.18 -8.44
C VAL A 164 -6.56 11.29 -7.39
N TRP A 165 -5.35 11.79 -7.15
CA TRP A 165 -5.15 12.87 -6.18
C TRP A 165 -5.73 14.20 -6.66
N ALA A 166 -5.66 14.50 -7.96
CA ALA A 166 -6.33 15.67 -8.55
C ALA A 166 -7.86 15.61 -8.35
N ILE A 167 -8.46 14.42 -8.53
CA ILE A 167 -9.89 14.20 -8.23
C ILE A 167 -10.16 14.44 -6.74
N ALA A 168 -9.30 13.93 -5.86
CA ALA A 168 -9.42 14.12 -4.41
C ALA A 168 -9.38 15.61 -4.01
N GLU A 169 -8.51 16.38 -4.63
CA GLU A 169 -8.38 17.83 -4.43
C GLU A 169 -9.61 18.59 -4.97
N LEU A 170 -9.99 18.37 -6.22
CA LEU A 170 -11.13 19.02 -6.88
C LEU A 170 -12.47 18.72 -6.19
N THR A 171 -12.64 17.50 -5.68
CA THR A 171 -13.86 17.08 -4.96
C THR A 171 -13.82 17.45 -3.47
N ARG A 172 -12.68 17.89 -2.96
CA ARG A 172 -12.43 18.14 -1.52
C ARG A 172 -12.59 16.89 -0.63
N LEU A 173 -12.53 15.70 -1.22
CA LEU A 173 -12.64 14.44 -0.48
C LEU A 173 -11.29 14.03 0.15
N GLY A 174 -10.18 14.54 -0.38
CA GLY A 174 -8.84 14.24 0.14
C GLY A 174 -8.56 12.73 0.22
N PRO A 175 -7.97 12.25 1.33
CA PRO A 175 -7.63 10.84 1.50
C PRO A 175 -8.80 9.85 1.45
N LEU A 176 -10.06 10.33 1.56
CA LEU A 176 -11.23 9.44 1.45
C LEU A 176 -11.33 8.76 0.08
N VAL A 177 -10.89 9.42 -1.00
CA VAL A 177 -10.85 8.81 -2.35
C VAL A 177 -9.96 7.56 -2.34
N TRP A 178 -8.84 7.61 -1.64
CA TRP A 178 -7.92 6.48 -1.50
C TRP A 178 -8.51 5.34 -0.68
N ALA A 179 -9.23 5.65 0.40
CA ALA A 179 -9.96 4.65 1.19
C ALA A 179 -11.05 3.94 0.36
N LEU A 180 -11.76 4.67 -0.51
CA LEU A 180 -12.74 4.09 -1.44
C LEU A 180 -12.05 3.13 -2.44
N LEU A 181 -10.92 3.53 -3.03
CA LEU A 181 -10.15 2.66 -3.93
C LEU A 181 -9.58 1.43 -3.20
N ALA A 182 -9.07 1.61 -1.98
CA ALA A 182 -8.55 0.51 -1.17
C ALA A 182 -9.60 -0.57 -0.89
N ALA A 183 -10.87 -0.17 -0.70
CA ALA A 183 -11.98 -1.07 -0.41
C ALA A 183 -12.65 -1.65 -1.68
N LEU A 184 -12.49 -1.03 -2.85
CA LEU A 184 -13.18 -1.43 -4.08
C LEU A 184 -12.97 -2.92 -4.48
N PRO A 185 -11.80 -3.54 -4.24
CA PRO A 185 -11.62 -4.97 -4.47
C PRO A 185 -12.63 -5.85 -3.75
N ILE A 186 -13.12 -5.45 -2.56
CA ILE A 186 -14.14 -6.20 -1.81
C ILE A 186 -15.42 -6.38 -2.63
N LEU A 187 -15.87 -5.31 -3.29
CA LEU A 187 -17.06 -5.38 -4.15
C LEU A 187 -16.80 -6.22 -5.40
N ALA A 188 -15.68 -5.97 -6.10
CA ALA A 188 -15.35 -6.66 -7.34
C ALA A 188 -15.19 -8.17 -7.11
N LEU A 189 -14.37 -8.56 -6.12
CA LEU A 189 -14.10 -9.96 -5.78
C LEU A 189 -15.31 -10.63 -5.12
N GLY A 190 -16.01 -9.91 -4.23
CA GLY A 190 -17.21 -10.39 -3.59
C GLY A 190 -18.30 -10.75 -4.61
N ILE A 191 -18.55 -9.88 -5.58
CA ILE A 191 -19.52 -10.15 -6.67
C ILE A 191 -19.02 -11.29 -7.55
N LEU A 192 -17.75 -11.33 -7.91
CA LEU A 192 -17.15 -12.40 -8.69
C LEU A 192 -17.36 -13.75 -8.00
N MET A 193 -16.97 -13.87 -6.75
CA MET A 193 -17.03 -15.13 -6.00
C MET A 193 -18.46 -15.56 -5.67
N ALA A 194 -19.35 -14.59 -5.39
CA ALA A 194 -20.78 -14.87 -5.23
C ALA A 194 -21.41 -15.46 -6.50
N ARG A 195 -20.92 -15.04 -7.68
CA ARG A 195 -21.40 -15.56 -8.98
C ARG A 195 -20.79 -16.92 -9.35
N ARG A 196 -19.54 -17.17 -8.93
CA ARG A 196 -18.84 -18.42 -9.24
C ARG A 196 -19.22 -19.58 -8.29
N LEU A 197 -19.29 -19.29 -7.00
CA LEU A 197 -19.39 -20.30 -5.96
C LEU A 197 -20.66 -20.19 -5.09
N GLY A 198 -21.39 -19.07 -5.15
CA GLY A 198 -22.57 -18.81 -4.34
C GLY A 198 -22.41 -17.62 -3.39
N ALA A 199 -23.54 -17.10 -2.89
CA ALA A 199 -23.60 -15.85 -2.12
C ALA A 199 -22.65 -15.81 -0.91
N GLY A 200 -22.60 -16.87 -0.11
CA GLY A 200 -21.71 -16.98 1.04
C GLY A 200 -20.23 -16.81 0.70
N TRP A 201 -19.79 -17.31 -0.44
CA TRP A 201 -18.42 -17.20 -0.90
C TRP A 201 -18.03 -15.77 -1.30
N GLY A 202 -19.01 -14.95 -1.71
CA GLY A 202 -18.77 -13.53 -1.93
C GLY A 202 -18.37 -12.81 -0.64
N PHE A 203 -19.05 -13.11 0.48
CA PHE A 203 -18.70 -12.56 1.79
C PHE A 203 -17.33 -13.07 2.27
N VAL A 204 -17.06 -14.35 2.10
CA VAL A 204 -15.75 -14.93 2.44
C VAL A 204 -14.64 -14.20 1.67
N ALA A 205 -14.81 -13.94 0.37
CA ALA A 205 -13.82 -13.21 -0.41
C ALA A 205 -13.57 -11.80 0.12
N GLY A 206 -14.65 -11.06 0.45
CA GLY A 206 -14.54 -9.73 1.03
C GLY A 206 -13.81 -9.72 2.38
N ILE A 207 -14.12 -10.68 3.25
CA ILE A 207 -13.49 -10.81 4.57
C ILE A 207 -12.01 -11.25 4.42
N VAL A 208 -11.71 -12.24 3.58
CA VAL A 208 -10.34 -12.70 3.32
C VAL A 208 -9.47 -11.55 2.82
N PHE A 209 -9.97 -10.76 1.88
CA PHE A 209 -9.26 -9.59 1.39
C PHE A 209 -9.03 -8.55 2.49
N LEU A 210 -10.07 -8.20 3.25
CA LEU A 210 -10.00 -7.22 4.34
C LEU A 210 -9.05 -7.65 5.47
N CYS A 211 -9.02 -8.94 5.81
CA CYS A 211 -8.15 -9.48 6.85
C CYS A 211 -6.71 -9.71 6.39
N SER A 212 -6.41 -9.58 5.09
CA SER A 212 -5.03 -9.67 4.61
C SER A 212 -4.20 -8.48 5.15
N PRO A 213 -3.13 -8.71 5.92
CA PRO A 213 -2.29 -7.63 6.45
C PRO A 213 -1.78 -6.69 5.36
N MET A 214 -1.39 -7.24 4.20
CA MET A 214 -0.94 -6.46 3.04
C MET A 214 -2.04 -5.55 2.50
N ALA A 215 -3.28 -6.02 2.41
CA ALA A 215 -4.39 -5.20 1.96
C ALA A 215 -4.74 -4.13 2.99
N LEU A 216 -4.77 -4.51 4.27
CA LEU A 216 -5.15 -3.65 5.38
C LEU A 216 -4.12 -2.55 5.64
N MET A 217 -2.84 -2.89 5.81
CA MET A 217 -1.80 -1.89 6.14
C MET A 217 -1.61 -0.87 5.01
N LEU A 218 -1.56 -1.34 3.76
CA LEU A 218 -1.46 -0.42 2.63
C LEU A 218 -2.68 0.50 2.51
N SER A 219 -3.88 0.04 2.91
CA SER A 219 -5.10 0.86 2.87
C SER A 219 -5.06 2.12 3.74
N LEU A 220 -4.10 2.19 4.68
CA LEU A 220 -3.88 3.37 5.53
C LEU A 220 -3.14 4.49 4.79
N THR A 221 -2.59 4.23 3.61
CA THR A 221 -1.74 5.14 2.84
C THR A 221 -2.47 5.75 1.65
N THR A 222 -1.77 6.61 0.88
CA THR A 222 -2.24 7.16 -0.40
C THR A 222 -1.35 6.72 -1.57
N HIS A 223 -0.82 5.50 -1.50
CA HIS A 223 0.04 4.94 -2.52
C HIS A 223 -0.67 4.64 -3.84
N ALA A 224 0.03 4.82 -4.95
CA ALA A 224 -0.43 4.50 -6.31
C ALA A 224 -0.94 3.06 -6.45
N HIS A 225 -0.38 2.14 -5.69
CA HIS A 225 -0.76 0.72 -5.64
C HIS A 225 -2.22 0.47 -5.23
N LEU A 226 -2.85 1.36 -4.47
CA LEU A 226 -4.27 1.23 -4.13
C LEU A 226 -5.17 1.38 -5.35
N ALA A 227 -4.83 2.32 -6.24
CA ALA A 227 -5.58 2.56 -7.47
C ALA A 227 -5.36 1.41 -8.49
N SER A 228 -4.12 0.98 -8.71
CA SER A 228 -3.83 -0.15 -9.60
C SER A 228 -4.47 -1.45 -9.10
N ARG A 229 -4.41 -1.72 -7.80
CA ARG A 229 -5.06 -2.86 -7.15
C ARG A 229 -6.59 -2.87 -7.32
N ALA A 230 -7.22 -1.69 -7.18
CA ALA A 230 -8.65 -1.53 -7.43
C ALA A 230 -9.02 -1.83 -8.89
N MET A 231 -8.24 -1.28 -9.82
CA MET A 231 -8.44 -1.51 -11.25
C MET A 231 -8.17 -2.97 -11.65
N LEU A 232 -7.16 -3.61 -11.07
CA LEU A 232 -6.89 -5.03 -11.29
C LEU A 232 -8.04 -5.90 -10.80
N ALA A 233 -8.65 -5.58 -9.65
CA ALA A 233 -9.82 -6.31 -9.15
C ALA A 233 -11.01 -6.20 -10.10
N LEU A 234 -11.28 -5.01 -10.63
CA LEU A 234 -12.30 -4.79 -11.67
C LEU A 234 -11.98 -5.54 -12.95
N ALA A 235 -10.70 -5.54 -13.37
CA ALA A 235 -10.24 -6.24 -14.56
C ALA A 235 -10.40 -7.77 -14.44
N ILE A 236 -10.03 -8.37 -13.31
CA ILE A 236 -10.18 -9.81 -13.04
C ILE A 236 -11.66 -10.20 -13.04
N ALA A 237 -12.51 -9.43 -12.36
CA ALA A 237 -13.95 -9.66 -12.38
C ALA A 237 -14.52 -9.45 -13.80
N GLY A 238 -14.15 -8.36 -14.46
CA GLY A 238 -14.54 -8.03 -15.82
C GLY A 238 -14.15 -9.11 -16.81
N TYR A 239 -12.91 -9.61 -16.76
CA TYR A 239 -12.42 -10.70 -17.58
C TYR A 239 -13.32 -11.94 -17.49
N TRP A 240 -13.61 -12.38 -16.26
CA TRP A 240 -14.48 -13.53 -16.07
C TRP A 240 -15.89 -13.29 -16.62
N PHE A 241 -16.51 -12.14 -16.35
CA PHE A 241 -17.84 -11.81 -16.87
C PHE A 241 -17.85 -11.66 -18.40
N ALA A 242 -16.80 -11.09 -18.99
CA ALA A 242 -16.66 -10.93 -20.43
C ALA A 242 -16.53 -12.29 -21.12
N ALA A 243 -15.71 -13.19 -20.58
CA ALA A 243 -15.55 -14.54 -21.09
C ALA A 243 -16.84 -15.35 -21.04
N GLN A 244 -17.70 -15.15 -20.02
CA GLN A 244 -19.00 -15.82 -19.91
C GLN A 244 -20.03 -15.28 -20.91
N ARG A 245 -20.00 -13.98 -21.22
CA ARG A 245 -21.02 -13.31 -22.04
C ARG A 245 -20.62 -13.15 -23.51
N GLY A 246 -19.35 -13.15 -23.82
CA GLY A 246 -18.81 -12.96 -25.17
C GLY A 246 -19.09 -11.58 -25.78
N THR A 247 -19.36 -10.55 -24.95
CA THR A 247 -19.70 -9.23 -25.45
C THR A 247 -18.47 -8.35 -25.61
N VAL A 248 -18.41 -7.56 -26.68
CA VAL A 248 -17.33 -6.61 -26.93
C VAL A 248 -17.23 -5.58 -25.79
N TRP A 249 -18.36 -5.12 -25.26
CA TRP A 249 -18.41 -4.15 -24.17
C TRP A 249 -17.88 -4.72 -22.83
N GLY A 250 -18.14 -6.00 -22.55
CA GLY A 250 -17.54 -6.66 -21.38
C GLY A 250 -16.02 -6.66 -21.46
N TRP A 251 -15.47 -7.00 -22.64
CA TRP A 251 -14.04 -6.95 -22.89
C TRP A 251 -13.49 -5.51 -22.90
N ALA A 252 -14.26 -4.53 -23.42
CA ALA A 252 -13.87 -3.13 -23.39
C ALA A 252 -13.77 -2.58 -21.96
N LEU A 253 -14.72 -2.91 -21.09
CA LEU A 253 -14.63 -2.54 -19.66
C LEU A 253 -13.44 -3.19 -18.96
N THR A 254 -13.12 -4.44 -19.33
CA THR A 254 -11.92 -5.12 -18.84
C THR A 254 -10.64 -4.41 -19.33
N GLY A 255 -10.57 -4.06 -20.61
CA GLY A 255 -9.46 -3.31 -21.19
C GLY A 255 -9.31 -1.91 -20.58
N LEU A 256 -10.42 -1.22 -20.33
CA LEU A 256 -10.42 0.07 -19.64
C LEU A 256 -9.87 -0.04 -18.21
N ALA A 257 -10.31 -1.04 -17.45
CA ALA A 257 -9.83 -1.26 -16.09
C ALA A 257 -8.32 -1.58 -16.09
N LEU A 258 -7.83 -2.46 -16.98
CA LEU A 258 -6.40 -2.72 -17.15
C LEU A 258 -5.64 -1.46 -17.56
N GLY A 259 -6.18 -0.67 -18.50
CA GLY A 259 -5.55 0.57 -18.93
C GLY A 259 -5.48 1.64 -17.84
N LEU A 260 -6.52 1.78 -17.03
CA LEU A 260 -6.50 2.69 -15.87
C LEU A 260 -5.50 2.21 -14.79
N GLY A 261 -5.40 0.90 -14.57
CA GLY A 261 -4.37 0.32 -13.73
C GLY A 261 -2.95 0.57 -14.29
N PHE A 262 -2.77 0.42 -15.60
CA PHE A 262 -1.54 0.72 -16.31
C PHE A 262 -1.09 2.18 -16.15
N LEU A 263 -2.03 3.13 -16.13
CA LEU A 263 -1.72 4.54 -15.82
C LEU A 263 -1.15 4.73 -14.40
N CYS A 264 -1.48 3.82 -13.47
CA CYS A 264 -1.00 3.90 -12.10
C CYS A 264 0.31 3.12 -11.88
N ARG A 265 0.40 1.89 -12.42
CA ARG A 265 1.52 0.95 -12.24
C ARG A 265 1.65 0.08 -13.49
N PRO A 266 2.34 0.57 -14.54
CA PRO A 266 2.34 -0.10 -15.84
C PRO A 266 3.00 -1.48 -15.82
N PHE A 267 4.11 -1.63 -15.12
CA PHE A 267 4.86 -2.89 -15.13
C PHE A 267 4.10 -3.99 -14.41
N GLU A 268 3.62 -3.74 -13.20
CA GLU A 268 2.87 -4.69 -12.40
C GLU A 268 1.58 -5.15 -13.12
N ILE A 269 0.86 -4.21 -13.71
CA ILE A 269 -0.37 -4.55 -14.47
C ILE A 269 -0.04 -5.37 -15.72
N VAL A 270 1.00 -5.03 -16.46
CA VAL A 270 1.38 -5.77 -17.69
C VAL A 270 1.85 -7.18 -17.33
N PHE A 271 2.78 -7.31 -16.39
CA PHE A 271 3.33 -8.61 -16.01
C PHE A 271 2.26 -9.51 -15.42
N PHE A 272 1.44 -8.98 -14.51
CA PHE A 272 0.33 -9.75 -13.96
C PHE A 272 -0.69 -10.18 -15.03
N SER A 273 -1.09 -9.26 -15.91
CA SER A 273 -2.17 -9.54 -16.87
C SER A 273 -1.71 -10.35 -18.11
N ALA A 274 -0.41 -10.44 -18.35
CA ALA A 274 0.12 -11.11 -19.55
C ALA A 274 -0.42 -12.55 -19.75
N PRO A 275 -0.46 -13.45 -18.76
CA PRO A 275 -1.05 -14.77 -18.95
C PRO A 275 -2.54 -14.74 -19.30
N LEU A 276 -3.32 -13.84 -18.69
CA LEU A 276 -4.74 -13.67 -18.96
C LEU A 276 -4.98 -13.17 -20.39
N LEU A 277 -4.22 -12.15 -20.81
CA LEU A 277 -4.33 -11.55 -22.13
C LEU A 277 -3.90 -12.52 -23.23
N LEU A 278 -2.78 -13.23 -23.01
CA LEU A 278 -2.31 -14.26 -23.94
C LEU A 278 -3.35 -15.38 -24.08
N TRP A 279 -3.88 -15.86 -22.97
CA TRP A 279 -4.94 -16.87 -22.99
C TRP A 279 -6.17 -16.38 -23.77
N ALA A 280 -6.64 -15.14 -23.48
CA ALA A 280 -7.79 -14.58 -24.18
C ALA A 280 -7.54 -14.45 -25.69
N ALA A 281 -6.34 -14.04 -26.12
CA ALA A 281 -5.95 -13.94 -27.51
C ALA A 281 -5.95 -15.32 -28.20
N VAL A 282 -5.31 -16.32 -27.56
CA VAL A 282 -5.27 -17.70 -28.09
C VAL A 282 -6.67 -18.31 -28.22
N GLN A 283 -7.53 -18.14 -27.19
CA GLN A 283 -8.89 -18.66 -27.24
C GLN A 283 -9.74 -17.89 -28.29
N GLY A 284 -9.51 -16.58 -28.44
CA GLY A 284 -10.15 -15.77 -29.47
C GLY A 284 -9.80 -16.23 -30.89
N VAL A 285 -8.51 -16.48 -31.17
CA VAL A 285 -8.04 -17.01 -32.47
C VAL A 285 -8.60 -18.42 -32.73
N ARG A 286 -8.75 -19.24 -31.70
CA ARG A 286 -9.36 -20.57 -31.79
C ARG A 286 -10.89 -20.55 -31.96
N GLY A 287 -11.50 -19.36 -31.94
CA GLY A 287 -12.95 -19.21 -32.09
C GLY A 287 -13.78 -19.70 -30.90
N VAL A 288 -13.14 -19.83 -29.70
CA VAL A 288 -13.84 -20.29 -28.50
C VAL A 288 -14.95 -19.29 -28.16
N PRO A 289 -16.21 -19.74 -27.98
CA PRO A 289 -17.29 -18.88 -27.55
C PRO A 289 -16.91 -18.07 -26.29
N GLY A 290 -17.27 -16.78 -26.28
CA GLY A 290 -16.89 -15.88 -25.18
C GLY A 290 -15.58 -15.10 -25.43
N TYR A 291 -14.65 -15.61 -26.23
CA TYR A 291 -13.34 -14.99 -26.48
C TYR A 291 -13.20 -14.37 -27.88
N SER A 292 -14.07 -14.66 -28.82
CA SER A 292 -13.98 -14.17 -30.22
C SER A 292 -13.91 -12.64 -30.32
N ARG A 293 -14.47 -11.93 -29.36
CA ARG A 293 -14.45 -10.46 -29.26
C ARG A 293 -13.48 -9.90 -28.24
N ALA A 294 -12.62 -10.75 -27.68
CA ALA A 294 -11.71 -10.35 -26.60
C ALA A 294 -10.72 -9.29 -27.07
N LEU A 295 -9.96 -9.58 -28.14
CA LEU A 295 -8.93 -8.67 -28.62
C LEU A 295 -9.50 -7.28 -29.01
N PRO A 296 -10.51 -7.18 -29.91
CA PRO A 296 -11.07 -5.87 -30.26
C PRO A 296 -11.68 -5.13 -29.07
N GLY A 297 -12.31 -5.84 -28.13
CA GLY A 297 -12.84 -5.21 -26.92
C GLY A 297 -11.75 -4.67 -26.01
N LEU A 298 -10.73 -5.49 -25.70
CA LEU A 298 -9.59 -5.07 -24.86
C LEU A 298 -8.86 -3.87 -25.46
N MET A 299 -8.63 -3.86 -26.78
CA MET A 299 -8.02 -2.72 -27.47
C MET A 299 -8.91 -1.47 -27.39
N LEU A 300 -10.21 -1.61 -27.61
CA LEU A 300 -11.16 -0.49 -27.53
C LEU A 300 -11.14 0.16 -26.13
N GLY A 301 -11.15 -0.64 -25.08
CA GLY A 301 -11.13 -0.14 -23.70
C GLY A 301 -9.76 0.40 -23.26
N GLY A 302 -8.66 -0.25 -23.68
CA GLY A 302 -7.31 0.12 -23.31
C GLY A 302 -6.75 1.33 -24.10
N LEU A 303 -7.34 1.66 -25.25
CA LEU A 303 -6.83 2.70 -26.14
C LEU A 303 -6.75 4.08 -25.47
N VAL A 304 -7.82 4.51 -24.80
CA VAL A 304 -7.87 5.84 -24.17
C VAL A 304 -6.81 5.96 -23.06
N PRO A 305 -6.68 5.03 -22.10
CA PRO A 305 -5.60 5.09 -21.12
C PRO A 305 -4.19 5.11 -21.74
N VAL A 306 -3.94 4.31 -22.77
CA VAL A 306 -2.63 4.30 -23.45
C VAL A 306 -2.36 5.64 -24.11
N LEU A 307 -3.33 6.23 -24.80
CA LEU A 307 -3.18 7.57 -25.39
C LEU A 307 -2.94 8.64 -24.33
N LEU A 308 -3.61 8.56 -23.17
CA LEU A 308 -3.35 9.46 -22.05
C LEU A 308 -1.93 9.30 -21.49
N MET A 309 -1.39 8.08 -21.40
CA MET A 309 0.00 7.85 -21.00
C MET A 309 0.98 8.49 -21.97
N LEU A 310 0.79 8.28 -23.28
CA LEU A 310 1.63 8.85 -24.32
C LEU A 310 1.56 10.38 -24.35
N ALA A 311 0.36 10.95 -24.19
CA ALA A 311 0.16 12.40 -24.12
C ALA A 311 0.84 13.01 -22.87
N HIS A 312 0.74 12.34 -21.71
CA HIS A 312 1.44 12.77 -20.50
C HIS A 312 2.97 12.71 -20.70
N ALA A 313 3.48 11.59 -21.22
CA ALA A 313 4.91 11.45 -21.49
C ALA A 313 5.40 12.56 -22.43
N TYR A 314 4.68 12.83 -23.50
CA TYR A 314 4.99 13.91 -24.44
C TYR A 314 5.00 15.30 -23.76
N ALA A 315 3.96 15.59 -22.97
CA ALA A 315 3.83 16.88 -22.30
C ALA A 315 4.96 17.14 -21.28
N VAL A 316 5.46 16.07 -20.62
CA VAL A 316 6.51 16.18 -19.59
C VAL A 316 7.92 16.13 -20.21
N THR A 317 8.17 15.18 -21.11
CA THR A 317 9.53 14.90 -21.62
C THR A 317 9.79 15.46 -23.02
N GLY A 318 8.75 15.82 -23.76
CA GLY A 318 8.81 16.16 -25.18
C GLY A 318 8.81 14.95 -26.13
N HIS A 319 8.76 13.71 -25.57
CA HIS A 319 8.76 12.48 -26.37
C HIS A 319 7.68 11.52 -25.85
N PRO A 320 6.75 11.04 -26.69
CA PRO A 320 5.62 10.23 -26.23
C PRO A 320 6.02 8.84 -25.68
N LEU A 321 7.18 8.31 -26.07
CA LEU A 321 7.67 7.00 -25.64
C LEU A 321 8.72 7.09 -24.52
N VAL A 322 9.10 8.29 -24.08
CA VAL A 322 10.06 8.51 -23.01
C VAL A 322 9.28 8.89 -21.75
N LEU A 323 9.13 7.94 -20.85
CA LEU A 323 8.45 8.20 -19.59
C LEU A 323 9.40 8.92 -18.61
N PRO A 324 8.93 9.91 -17.83
CA PRO A 324 9.77 10.66 -16.91
C PRO A 324 10.60 9.78 -15.97
N ARG A 325 10.00 8.70 -15.45
CA ARG A 325 10.67 7.72 -14.57
C ARG A 325 11.88 7.02 -15.24
N MET A 326 11.85 6.84 -16.55
CA MET A 326 12.97 6.22 -17.29
C MET A 326 14.17 7.16 -17.46
N THR A 327 13.99 8.45 -17.23
CA THR A 327 15.08 9.45 -17.33
C THR A 327 15.79 9.67 -16.00
N GLU A 328 15.25 9.17 -14.90
CA GLU A 328 15.94 9.18 -13.61
C GLU A 328 17.14 8.22 -13.69
N SER A 329 18.35 8.79 -13.61
CA SER A 329 19.58 8.00 -13.49
C SER A 329 19.60 7.37 -12.09
N HIS A 330 19.11 6.15 -11.99
CA HIS A 330 19.46 5.33 -10.85
C HIS A 330 20.84 4.77 -11.14
N ASP A 331 21.81 5.03 -10.27
CA ASP A 331 23.08 4.32 -10.25
C ASP A 331 22.77 2.84 -10.03
N VAL A 332 22.53 2.14 -11.14
CA VAL A 332 22.31 0.70 -11.15
C VAL A 332 23.66 0.08 -10.89
N GLN A 333 24.02 -0.09 -9.62
CA GLN A 333 25.12 -0.99 -9.30
C GLN A 333 24.85 -2.31 -10.04
N ALA A 334 25.87 -2.81 -10.72
CA ALA A 334 25.80 -4.03 -11.50
C ALA A 334 25.60 -5.25 -10.56
N VAL A 335 24.40 -5.40 -10.02
CA VAL A 335 24.01 -6.49 -9.14
C VAL A 335 23.73 -7.71 -10.03
N THR A 336 24.34 -8.83 -9.73
CA THR A 336 24.18 -10.06 -10.52
C THR A 336 22.73 -10.51 -10.53
N LEU A 337 22.32 -11.19 -11.62
CA LEU A 337 20.97 -11.72 -11.76
C LEU A 337 20.58 -12.66 -10.60
N TRP A 338 21.53 -13.43 -10.08
CA TRP A 338 21.30 -14.33 -8.93
C TRP A 338 21.00 -13.59 -7.63
N VAL A 339 21.68 -12.46 -7.38
CA VAL A 339 21.39 -11.62 -6.21
C VAL A 339 20.02 -10.99 -6.36
N ARG A 340 19.64 -10.51 -7.56
CA ARG A 340 18.29 -9.99 -7.81
C ARG A 340 17.23 -11.07 -7.65
N PHE A 341 17.48 -12.28 -8.14
CA PHE A 341 16.55 -13.39 -7.93
C PHE A 341 16.35 -13.68 -6.44
N GLY A 342 17.43 -13.82 -5.67
CA GLY A 342 17.36 -14.06 -4.23
C GLY A 342 16.64 -12.93 -3.48
N ALA A 343 17.06 -11.69 -3.69
CA ALA A 343 16.55 -10.53 -2.97
C ALA A 343 15.15 -10.09 -3.44
N ASN A 344 14.96 -9.97 -4.77
CA ASN A 344 13.76 -9.33 -5.30
C ASN A 344 12.67 -10.32 -5.74
N VAL A 345 12.99 -11.60 -5.92
CA VAL A 345 11.99 -12.62 -6.30
C VAL A 345 11.70 -13.56 -5.16
N ALA A 346 12.71 -14.35 -4.74
CA ALA A 346 12.49 -15.38 -3.73
C ALA A 346 12.10 -14.78 -2.36
N TYR A 347 12.80 -13.73 -1.94
CA TYR A 347 12.49 -13.06 -0.68
C TYR A 347 11.11 -12.36 -0.74
N ASN A 348 10.76 -11.69 -1.83
CA ASN A 348 9.42 -11.12 -1.97
C ASN A 348 8.31 -12.18 -2.09
N ALA A 349 8.56 -13.35 -2.66
CA ALA A 349 7.61 -14.45 -2.63
C ALA A 349 7.34 -14.92 -1.19
N PHE A 350 8.39 -15.01 -0.37
CA PHE A 350 8.28 -15.28 1.06
C PHE A 350 7.49 -14.19 1.78
N MET A 351 7.82 -12.91 1.54
CA MET A 351 7.12 -11.76 2.11
C MET A 351 5.65 -11.75 1.72
N LEU A 352 5.35 -11.99 0.44
CA LEU A 352 3.99 -12.05 -0.06
C LEU A 352 3.19 -13.14 0.65
N ALA A 353 3.78 -14.32 0.86
CA ALA A 353 3.13 -15.40 1.59
C ALA A 353 2.77 -14.99 3.03
N ILE A 354 3.70 -14.33 3.74
CA ILE A 354 3.50 -13.87 5.12
C ILE A 354 2.47 -12.73 5.20
N TRP A 355 2.61 -11.73 4.36
CA TRP A 355 1.76 -10.53 4.39
C TRP A 355 0.38 -10.72 3.76
N PHE A 356 0.19 -11.74 2.94
CA PHE A 356 -1.14 -12.04 2.41
C PHE A 356 -2.03 -12.66 3.50
N LEU A 357 -1.80 -13.92 3.86
CA LEU A 357 -2.56 -14.63 4.90
C LEU A 357 -1.65 -15.52 5.77
N GLY A 358 -0.33 -15.34 5.68
CA GLY A 358 0.63 -16.19 6.39
C GLY A 358 0.51 -17.66 6.02
N PRO A 359 0.70 -18.58 6.99
CA PRO A 359 0.61 -20.03 6.76
C PRO A 359 -0.74 -20.48 6.18
N LEU A 360 -1.83 -19.82 6.60
CA LEU A 360 -3.16 -20.07 6.04
C LEU A 360 -3.18 -19.81 4.54
N GLY A 361 -2.55 -18.71 4.10
CA GLY A 361 -2.44 -18.37 2.68
C GLY A 361 -1.73 -19.43 1.85
N ILE A 362 -0.62 -19.97 2.37
CA ILE A 362 0.13 -21.03 1.69
C ILE A 362 -0.75 -22.26 1.44
N ILE A 363 -1.48 -22.69 2.47
CA ILE A 363 -2.40 -23.85 2.38
C ILE A 363 -3.52 -23.57 1.37
N LEU A 364 -4.18 -22.43 1.50
CA LEU A 364 -5.35 -22.11 0.67
C LEU A 364 -4.96 -21.85 -0.79
N VAL A 365 -3.88 -21.12 -1.04
CA VAL A 365 -3.38 -20.86 -2.40
C VAL A 365 -2.92 -22.14 -3.06
N GLY A 366 -2.17 -23.01 -2.35
CA GLY A 366 -1.77 -24.32 -2.83
C GLY A 366 -2.96 -25.18 -3.23
N ALA A 367 -4.01 -25.24 -2.39
CA ALA A 367 -5.22 -25.99 -2.67
C ALA A 367 -6.07 -25.38 -3.80
N GLY A 368 -5.95 -24.05 -4.03
CA GLY A 368 -6.80 -23.31 -4.96
C GLY A 368 -6.23 -23.15 -6.36
N VAL A 369 -4.92 -23.01 -6.51
CA VAL A 369 -4.27 -22.69 -7.80
C VAL A 369 -4.55 -23.74 -8.89
N MET A 370 -4.74 -24.99 -8.51
CA MET A 370 -4.95 -26.11 -9.44
C MET A 370 -6.42 -26.47 -9.68
N THR A 371 -7.37 -25.72 -9.10
CA THR A 371 -8.81 -26.09 -9.15
C THR A 371 -9.43 -25.94 -10.53
N ASP A 372 -9.08 -24.89 -11.25
CA ASP A 372 -9.61 -24.64 -12.59
C ASP A 372 -8.64 -23.78 -13.44
N PRO A 373 -8.85 -23.67 -14.78
CA PRO A 373 -7.98 -22.88 -15.64
C PRO A 373 -7.86 -21.41 -15.25
N PHE A 374 -8.93 -20.81 -14.71
CA PHE A 374 -8.91 -19.41 -14.32
C PHE A 374 -8.00 -19.17 -13.11
N THR A 375 -8.09 -20.01 -12.08
CA THR A 375 -7.19 -19.91 -10.91
C THR A 375 -5.74 -20.18 -11.29
N ARG A 376 -5.47 -21.08 -12.26
CA ARG A 376 -4.11 -21.31 -12.80
C ARG A 376 -3.57 -20.06 -13.50
N LEU A 377 -4.40 -19.41 -14.33
CA LEU A 377 -4.00 -18.15 -15.00
C LEU A 377 -3.71 -17.04 -13.99
N LEU A 378 -4.52 -16.92 -12.92
CA LEU A 378 -4.25 -15.98 -11.84
C LEU A 378 -2.95 -16.30 -11.12
N GLY A 379 -2.67 -17.57 -10.84
CA GLY A 379 -1.41 -18.04 -10.26
C GLY A 379 -0.20 -17.75 -11.14
N LEU A 380 -0.33 -17.97 -12.46
CA LEU A 380 0.69 -17.57 -13.44
C LEU A 380 0.90 -16.05 -13.46
N GLY A 381 -0.18 -15.26 -13.32
CA GLY A 381 -0.08 -13.81 -13.21
C GLY A 381 0.71 -13.36 -11.98
N VAL A 382 0.48 -13.99 -10.83
CA VAL A 382 1.29 -13.74 -9.61
C VAL A 382 2.76 -14.13 -9.84
N LEU A 383 3.02 -15.25 -10.50
CA LEU A 383 4.39 -15.68 -10.79
C LEU A 383 5.10 -14.73 -11.74
N THR A 384 4.45 -14.29 -12.82
CA THR A 384 5.04 -13.33 -13.77
C THR A 384 5.29 -11.97 -13.12
N ASP A 385 4.41 -11.52 -12.23
CA ASP A 385 4.58 -10.29 -11.47
C ASP A 385 5.77 -10.39 -10.49
N LEU A 386 5.93 -11.50 -9.78
CA LEU A 386 7.12 -11.75 -8.96
C LEU A 386 8.41 -11.74 -9.77
N LEU A 387 8.39 -12.30 -11.00
CA LEU A 387 9.56 -12.28 -11.89
C LEU A 387 9.93 -10.86 -12.36
N LEU A 388 9.01 -9.89 -12.31
CA LEU A 388 9.32 -8.47 -12.52
C LEU A 388 10.43 -8.00 -11.56
N GLY A 389 10.54 -8.58 -10.37
CA GLY A 389 11.62 -8.31 -9.42
C GLY A 389 13.03 -8.45 -10.00
N LEU A 390 13.23 -9.22 -11.06
CA LEU A 390 14.52 -9.33 -11.76
C LEU A 390 14.96 -8.01 -12.41
N PHE A 391 14.00 -7.14 -12.72
CA PHE A 391 14.20 -5.86 -13.37
C PHE A 391 14.23 -4.68 -12.39
N HIS A 392 13.76 -4.89 -11.15
CA HIS A 392 13.80 -3.87 -10.11
C HIS A 392 15.20 -3.74 -9.49
N THR A 393 15.56 -2.51 -9.15
CA THR A 393 16.82 -2.18 -8.45
C THR A 393 16.71 -2.35 -6.94
N ASN A 394 15.49 -2.32 -6.39
CA ASN A 394 15.21 -2.49 -4.97
C ASN A 394 14.24 -3.65 -4.72
N MET A 395 14.12 -4.09 -3.47
CA MET A 395 13.25 -5.19 -3.07
C MET A 395 11.76 -4.84 -3.08
N GLY A 396 11.38 -3.57 -3.16
CA GLY A 396 9.99 -3.14 -3.15
C GLY A 396 9.25 -3.39 -1.83
N LEU A 397 10.00 -3.46 -0.73
CA LEU A 397 9.47 -3.58 0.62
C LEU A 397 9.39 -2.23 1.28
N HIS A 398 8.31 -1.99 1.98
CA HIS A 398 8.10 -0.82 2.80
C HIS A 398 7.53 -1.21 4.16
N SER A 399 7.44 -0.23 5.05
CA SER A 399 6.85 -0.39 6.38
C SER A 399 5.41 -0.92 6.35
N VAL A 400 4.72 -0.81 5.23
CA VAL A 400 3.35 -1.30 5.01
C VAL A 400 3.31 -2.61 4.22
N GLY A 401 4.44 -3.29 4.10
CA GLY A 401 4.57 -4.60 3.45
C GLY A 401 5.22 -4.56 2.08
N PRO A 402 5.10 -5.64 1.31
CA PRO A 402 5.67 -5.76 -0.03
C PRO A 402 4.84 -4.95 -1.04
N ILE A 403 5.04 -3.63 -1.07
CA ILE A 403 4.19 -2.71 -1.84
C ILE A 403 4.22 -2.96 -3.34
N HIS A 404 5.39 -3.31 -3.91
CA HIS A 404 5.52 -3.59 -5.34
C HIS A 404 4.71 -4.81 -5.80
N TYR A 405 4.26 -5.64 -4.86
CA TYR A 405 3.47 -6.84 -5.13
C TYR A 405 2.10 -6.79 -4.44
N SER A 406 1.66 -5.61 -4.02
CA SER A 406 0.40 -5.44 -3.28
C SER A 406 -0.83 -5.77 -4.13
N GLU A 407 -0.72 -5.64 -5.43
CA GLU A 407 -1.73 -6.01 -6.41
C GLU A 407 -2.03 -7.50 -6.36
N CYS A 408 -1.04 -8.34 -6.02
CA CYS A 408 -1.19 -9.78 -5.87
C CYS A 408 -2.20 -10.18 -4.78
N ALA A 409 -2.53 -9.30 -3.82
CA ALA A 409 -3.60 -9.56 -2.86
C ALA A 409 -4.94 -9.91 -3.55
N VAL A 410 -5.19 -9.33 -4.71
CA VAL A 410 -6.43 -9.54 -5.49
C VAL A 410 -6.54 -10.96 -6.03
N PRO A 411 -5.61 -11.43 -6.89
CA PRO A 411 -5.67 -12.79 -7.42
C PRO A 411 -5.50 -13.84 -6.34
N LEU A 412 -4.63 -13.61 -5.35
CA LEU A 412 -4.42 -14.52 -4.23
C LEU A 412 -5.71 -14.72 -3.41
N THR A 413 -6.53 -13.67 -3.24
CA THR A 413 -7.84 -13.79 -2.60
C THR A 413 -8.76 -14.73 -3.39
N VAL A 414 -8.84 -14.58 -4.71
CA VAL A 414 -9.65 -15.47 -5.56
C VAL A 414 -9.18 -16.93 -5.43
N ILE A 415 -7.86 -17.14 -5.56
CA ILE A 415 -7.26 -18.47 -5.47
C ILE A 415 -7.48 -19.09 -4.08
N ALA A 416 -7.27 -18.32 -3.01
CA ALA A 416 -7.43 -18.80 -1.63
C ALA A 416 -8.89 -19.17 -1.32
N VAL A 417 -9.86 -18.40 -1.79
CA VAL A 417 -11.29 -18.71 -1.60
C VAL A 417 -11.67 -19.98 -2.38
N HIS A 418 -11.16 -20.16 -3.60
CA HIS A 418 -11.31 -21.42 -4.33
C HIS A 418 -10.66 -22.59 -3.58
N GLY A 419 -9.46 -22.37 -3.01
CA GLY A 419 -8.77 -23.37 -2.20
C GLY A 419 -9.58 -23.80 -0.98
N LEU A 420 -10.13 -22.84 -0.24
CA LEU A 420 -11.01 -23.14 0.88
C LEU A 420 -12.25 -23.92 0.44
N ALA A 421 -12.88 -23.50 -0.65
CA ALA A 421 -14.04 -24.20 -1.19
C ALA A 421 -13.70 -25.65 -1.59
N ASN A 422 -12.52 -25.86 -2.17
CA ASN A 422 -12.04 -27.18 -2.56
C ASN A 422 -11.74 -28.07 -1.34
N LEU A 423 -11.03 -27.54 -0.34
CA LEU A 423 -10.74 -28.25 0.91
C LEU A 423 -12.02 -28.66 1.64
N LEU A 424 -13.01 -27.75 1.76
CA LEU A 424 -14.28 -28.05 2.40
C LEU A 424 -15.10 -29.08 1.60
N ARG A 425 -15.02 -29.05 0.27
CA ARG A 425 -15.65 -30.08 -0.57
C ARG A 425 -15.00 -31.45 -0.34
N GLY A 426 -13.68 -31.51 -0.41
CA GLY A 426 -12.94 -32.75 -0.16
C GLY A 426 -13.22 -33.32 1.24
N ALA A 427 -13.24 -32.47 2.27
CA ALA A 427 -13.58 -32.91 3.63
C ALA A 427 -15.02 -33.47 3.71
N ARG A 428 -15.97 -32.85 3.00
CA ARG A 428 -17.36 -33.35 2.92
C ARG A 428 -17.42 -34.70 2.21
N ASP A 429 -16.71 -34.86 1.10
CA ASP A 429 -16.70 -36.09 0.31
C ASP A 429 -16.14 -37.25 1.12
N HIS A 430 -15.21 -36.99 2.04
CA HIS A 430 -14.67 -37.93 3.01
C HIS A 430 -15.43 -38.00 4.33
N GLN A 431 -16.61 -37.40 4.40
CA GLN A 431 -17.51 -37.41 5.58
C GLN A 431 -16.92 -36.79 6.85
N PHE A 432 -15.92 -35.90 6.76
CA PHE A 432 -15.40 -35.18 7.91
C PHE A 432 -16.39 -34.13 8.42
N ASP A 433 -16.41 -33.91 9.71
CA ASP A 433 -17.15 -32.80 10.31
C ASP A 433 -16.49 -31.46 9.92
N LEU A 434 -17.23 -30.61 9.21
CA LEU A 434 -16.73 -29.32 8.73
C LEU A 434 -16.68 -28.23 9.82
N ARG A 435 -17.38 -28.42 10.93
CA ARG A 435 -17.48 -27.39 12.00
C ARG A 435 -16.13 -27.07 12.64
N PRO A 436 -15.25 -28.02 12.98
CA PRO A 436 -13.92 -27.74 13.48
C PRO A 436 -13.06 -26.96 12.48
N ILE A 437 -13.10 -27.35 11.19
CA ILE A 437 -12.34 -26.70 10.13
C ILE A 437 -12.79 -25.24 9.97
N ALA A 438 -14.12 -25.01 9.92
CA ALA A 438 -14.68 -23.66 9.81
C ALA A 438 -14.34 -22.79 11.03
N SER A 439 -14.42 -23.35 12.24
CA SER A 439 -14.06 -22.64 13.47
C SER A 439 -12.57 -22.29 13.52
N ALA A 440 -11.69 -23.26 13.18
CA ALA A 440 -10.25 -23.00 13.09
C ALA A 440 -9.92 -21.95 12.03
N PHE A 441 -10.54 -22.02 10.85
CA PHE A 441 -10.38 -21.02 9.79
C PHE A 441 -10.75 -19.61 10.25
N VAL A 442 -11.91 -19.43 10.85
CA VAL A 442 -12.37 -18.12 11.33
C VAL A 442 -11.41 -17.56 12.39
N PHE A 443 -10.95 -18.39 13.32
CA PHE A 443 -9.97 -17.96 14.32
C PHE A 443 -8.62 -17.63 13.70
N ALA A 444 -8.11 -18.47 12.80
CA ALA A 444 -6.85 -18.20 12.09
C ALA A 444 -6.93 -16.89 11.30
N LEU A 445 -8.06 -16.63 10.65
CA LEU A 445 -8.25 -15.42 9.86
C LEU A 445 -8.39 -14.17 10.74
N VAL A 446 -9.28 -14.21 11.73
CA VAL A 446 -9.63 -13.00 12.49
C VAL A 446 -8.65 -12.74 13.62
N MET A 447 -8.32 -13.74 14.43
CA MET A 447 -7.43 -13.55 15.57
C MET A 447 -5.95 -13.58 15.16
N GLY A 448 -5.51 -14.58 14.38
CA GLY A 448 -4.12 -14.70 13.97
C GLY A 448 -3.66 -13.48 13.16
N LEU A 449 -4.40 -13.15 12.11
CA LEU A 449 -4.06 -12.01 11.27
C LEU A 449 -4.41 -10.67 11.93
N GLY A 450 -5.47 -10.62 12.76
CA GLY A 450 -5.82 -9.41 13.51
C GLY A 450 -4.73 -9.00 14.49
N ILE A 451 -4.21 -9.93 15.29
CA ILE A 451 -3.10 -9.67 16.23
C ILE A 451 -1.84 -9.24 15.46
N PHE A 452 -1.49 -9.96 14.37
CA PHE A 452 -0.35 -9.61 13.52
C PHE A 452 -0.47 -8.19 12.96
N SER A 453 -1.65 -7.81 12.44
CA SER A 453 -1.91 -6.48 11.89
C SER A 453 -1.87 -5.38 12.96
N VAL A 454 -2.35 -5.65 14.17
CA VAL A 454 -2.29 -4.69 15.29
C VAL A 454 -0.84 -4.42 15.70
N VAL A 455 0.02 -5.44 15.78
CA VAL A 455 1.44 -5.24 16.08
C VAL A 455 2.11 -4.34 15.05
N HIS A 456 1.82 -4.54 13.75
CA HIS A 456 2.33 -3.67 12.68
C HIS A 456 1.77 -2.26 12.76
N ALA A 457 0.47 -2.10 13.01
CA ALA A 457 -0.15 -0.79 13.16
C ALA A 457 0.45 0.02 14.31
N VAL A 458 0.76 -0.62 15.44
CA VAL A 458 1.44 0.03 16.58
C VAL A 458 2.85 0.49 16.20
N ALA A 459 3.60 -0.34 15.46
CA ALA A 459 4.93 0.03 14.98
C ALA A 459 4.88 1.23 14.01
N LEU A 460 3.93 1.21 13.05
CA LEU A 460 3.71 2.33 12.13
C LEU A 460 3.29 3.61 12.86
N GLN A 461 2.41 3.49 13.87
CA GLN A 461 1.99 4.62 14.69
C GLN A 461 3.16 5.26 15.42
N GLY A 462 4.08 4.45 15.96
CA GLY A 462 5.30 4.94 16.59
C GLY A 462 6.15 5.77 15.64
N GLN A 463 6.36 5.30 14.41
CA GLN A 463 7.13 6.01 13.40
C GLN A 463 6.44 7.30 12.93
N ALA A 464 5.15 7.21 12.57
CA ALA A 464 4.38 8.38 12.16
C ALA A 464 4.25 9.41 13.29
N GLY A 465 4.25 8.94 14.56
CA GLY A 465 4.28 9.80 15.74
C GLY A 465 5.50 10.70 15.79
N ILE A 466 6.68 10.16 15.44
CA ILE A 466 7.92 10.95 15.37
C ILE A 466 7.80 12.06 14.31
N GLN A 467 7.33 11.72 13.13
CA GLN A 467 7.12 12.71 12.05
C GLN A 467 6.14 13.81 12.50
N ARG A 468 5.01 13.42 13.06
CA ARG A 468 4.03 14.37 13.62
C ARG A 468 4.66 15.29 14.66
N ASP A 469 5.46 14.76 15.57
CA ASP A 469 6.04 15.53 16.67
C ASP A 469 7.11 16.52 16.19
N ILE A 470 7.87 16.17 15.13
CA ILE A 470 8.80 17.08 14.48
C ILE A 470 8.03 18.24 13.82
N TYR A 471 6.96 17.97 13.06
CA TYR A 471 6.13 19.03 12.49
C TYR A 471 5.48 19.89 13.57
N ALA A 472 4.93 19.28 14.61
CA ALA A 472 4.32 20.00 15.73
C ALA A 472 5.32 20.87 16.49
N TRP A 473 6.58 20.42 16.62
CA TRP A 473 7.65 21.24 17.19
C TRP A 473 7.94 22.45 16.32
N ILE A 474 8.12 22.26 15.00
CA ILE A 474 8.33 23.39 14.07
C ILE A 474 7.16 24.37 14.17
N ASP A 475 5.93 23.91 14.02
CA ASP A 475 4.73 24.75 14.00
C ASP A 475 4.54 25.52 15.32
N ARG A 476 4.88 24.93 16.48
CA ARG A 476 4.84 25.62 17.77
C ARG A 476 5.96 26.64 17.93
N SER A 477 7.15 26.30 17.45
CA SER A 477 8.36 27.13 17.63
C SER A 477 8.36 28.38 16.74
N VAL A 478 7.71 28.28 15.56
CA VAL A 478 7.61 29.41 14.61
C VAL A 478 6.32 30.20 14.73
N ARG A 479 5.51 29.96 15.78
CA ARG A 479 4.29 30.74 16.02
C ARG A 479 4.63 32.20 16.24
N GLU A 480 4.51 32.95 15.17
CA GLU A 480 4.62 34.39 15.11
C GLU A 480 3.23 35.05 15.35
N PRO A 481 3.19 36.35 15.70
CA PRO A 481 1.93 37.09 15.69
C PRO A 481 1.17 36.88 14.38
N ALA A 482 -0.14 36.72 14.48
CA ALA A 482 -1.01 36.34 13.38
C ALA A 482 -0.65 37.03 12.04
N GLY A 483 -0.42 36.22 11.01
CA GLY A 483 -0.20 36.64 9.62
C GLY A 483 1.24 36.72 9.14
N LYS A 484 2.26 36.48 9.97
CA LYS A 484 3.64 36.42 9.46
C LYS A 484 3.98 35.02 8.92
N LYS A 485 4.35 34.98 7.65
CA LYS A 485 4.78 33.75 6.98
C LYS A 485 6.26 33.46 7.27
N VAL A 486 6.61 32.20 7.40
CA VAL A 486 7.92 31.74 7.83
C VAL A 486 8.56 30.83 6.77
N VAL A 487 9.88 30.85 6.66
CA VAL A 487 10.70 29.87 5.94
C VAL A 487 11.54 29.11 6.96
N VAL A 488 11.51 27.81 6.90
CA VAL A 488 12.38 26.90 7.68
C VAL A 488 13.33 26.22 6.72
N LEU A 489 14.62 26.54 6.83
CA LEU A 489 15.68 25.83 6.13
C LEU A 489 16.00 24.56 6.91
N ALA A 490 15.78 23.41 6.31
CA ALA A 490 15.91 22.12 6.95
C ALA A 490 16.95 21.24 6.24
N PRO A 491 17.71 20.41 6.97
CA PRO A 491 18.51 19.37 6.34
C PRO A 491 17.59 18.37 5.62
N GLN A 492 18.15 17.49 4.79
CA GLN A 492 17.37 16.37 4.28
C GLN A 492 16.76 15.59 5.46
N PHE A 493 15.50 15.18 5.34
CA PHE A 493 14.83 14.52 6.45
C PHE A 493 15.60 13.28 6.93
N ALA A 494 16.16 12.51 6.00
CA ALA A 494 17.02 11.37 6.29
C ALA A 494 18.21 11.71 7.19
N ALA A 495 18.77 12.93 7.14
CA ALA A 495 19.87 13.34 7.99
C ALA A 495 19.47 13.42 9.47
N ILE A 496 18.19 13.70 9.77
CA ILE A 496 17.68 13.72 11.15
C ILE A 496 17.77 12.32 11.76
N TRP A 497 17.46 11.27 11.00
CA TRP A 497 17.54 9.89 11.44
C TRP A 497 18.94 9.45 11.82
N ILE A 498 19.93 9.88 11.06
CA ILE A 498 21.34 9.49 11.29
C ILE A 498 21.85 10.02 12.63
N HIS A 499 21.41 11.22 13.02
CA HIS A 499 21.86 11.88 14.25
C HIS A 499 21.14 11.40 15.53
N MET A 500 20.01 10.70 15.39
CA MET A 500 19.24 10.21 16.54
C MET A 500 19.44 8.70 16.70
N PRO A 501 20.21 8.24 17.71
CA PRO A 501 20.58 6.83 17.84
C PRO A 501 19.39 5.87 17.84
N TRP A 502 18.32 6.23 18.56
CA TRP A 502 17.10 5.44 18.65
C TRP A 502 16.26 5.45 17.35
N MET A 503 16.45 6.45 16.47
CA MET A 503 15.81 6.46 15.14
C MET A 503 16.55 5.54 14.17
N ARG A 504 17.87 5.35 14.33
CA ARG A 504 18.63 4.39 13.51
C ARG A 504 18.08 2.97 13.64
N ASP A 505 17.67 2.62 14.85
CA ASP A 505 17.11 1.30 15.16
C ASP A 505 15.70 1.10 14.59
N LEU A 506 14.98 2.17 14.26
CA LEU A 506 13.63 2.09 13.69
C LEU A 506 13.62 1.82 12.18
N GLY A 507 14.81 1.85 11.55
CA GLY A 507 14.94 1.66 10.09
C GLY A 507 14.21 2.73 9.31
N THR A 508 14.91 3.41 8.43
CA THR A 508 14.34 4.52 7.70
C THR A 508 13.87 4.07 6.34
N GLN A 509 12.59 4.01 6.12
CA GLN A 509 12.10 4.32 4.80
C GLN A 509 11.39 5.66 4.86
N VAL A 510 12.16 6.63 4.53
CA VAL A 510 11.87 7.83 3.77
C VAL A 510 10.70 8.64 4.28
N PHE A 511 10.92 9.31 5.39
CA PHE A 511 10.18 10.55 5.59
C PHE A 511 10.83 11.64 4.73
N GLU A 512 10.02 12.37 4.01
CA GLU A 512 10.39 13.58 3.33
C GLU A 512 9.69 14.77 3.98
N TRP A 513 10.23 15.97 3.79
CA TRP A 513 9.51 17.17 4.16
C TRP A 513 8.28 17.32 3.27
N ARG A 514 7.17 17.80 3.86
CA ARG A 514 6.00 18.17 3.07
C ARG A 514 6.40 19.15 1.97
N ARG A 515 5.92 18.91 0.77
CA ARG A 515 6.25 19.76 -0.36
C ARG A 515 5.47 21.07 -0.31
N PRO A 516 6.11 22.17 -0.70
CA PRO A 516 5.46 23.46 -0.72
C PRO A 516 4.30 23.48 -1.70
N ARG A 517 3.32 24.35 -1.44
CA ARG A 517 2.31 24.68 -2.44
C ARG A 517 2.97 25.37 -3.63
N LEU A 518 2.39 25.21 -4.82
CA LEU A 518 2.92 25.78 -6.06
C LEU A 518 3.04 27.32 -6.03
N ASP A 519 2.09 27.96 -5.36
CA ASP A 519 2.04 29.41 -5.16
C ASP A 519 2.86 29.91 -3.95
N LEU A 520 3.52 29.00 -3.25
CA LEU A 520 4.28 29.26 -2.03
C LEU A 520 3.47 29.99 -0.94
N SER A 521 2.15 29.74 -0.92
CA SER A 521 1.23 30.38 0.03
C SER A 521 1.28 29.78 1.44
N ASP A 522 2.03 28.71 1.66
CA ASP A 522 2.18 28.06 2.96
C ASP A 522 2.58 29.07 4.04
N GLU A 523 1.96 28.97 5.22
CA GLU A 523 2.33 29.78 6.39
C GLU A 523 3.75 29.43 6.85
N VAL A 524 4.04 28.12 6.94
CA VAL A 524 5.36 27.56 7.24
C VAL A 524 5.87 26.83 6.00
N LEU A 525 6.85 27.41 5.32
CA LEU A 525 7.49 26.87 4.14
C LEU A 525 8.77 26.15 4.58
N ILE A 526 8.80 24.82 4.48
CA ILE A 526 9.98 24.01 4.83
C ILE A 526 10.73 23.68 3.54
N LEU A 527 12.00 24.06 3.47
CA LEU A 527 12.84 23.92 2.29
C LEU A 527 14.20 23.32 2.66
N HIS A 528 14.86 22.67 1.70
CA HIS A 528 16.20 22.14 1.93
C HIS A 528 17.22 23.25 2.15
N ASP A 529 18.02 23.10 3.21
CA ASP A 529 19.15 23.98 3.51
C ASP A 529 20.35 23.58 2.62
N ARG A 530 20.58 24.35 1.58
CA ARG A 530 21.68 24.19 0.64
C ARG A 530 22.34 25.52 0.38
N THR A 531 23.61 25.46 -0.03
CA THR A 531 24.41 26.68 -0.35
C THR A 531 23.67 27.56 -1.34
N GLY A 532 23.56 28.85 -1.00
CA GLY A 532 22.92 29.88 -1.83
C GLY A 532 21.40 29.95 -1.73
N VAL A 533 20.71 28.95 -1.17
CA VAL A 533 19.24 28.92 -1.06
C VAL A 533 18.74 30.05 -0.15
N GLU A 534 19.36 30.25 1.02
CA GLU A 534 18.98 31.30 1.96
C GLU A 534 19.06 32.70 1.30
N ALA A 535 20.19 33.01 0.66
CA ALA A 535 20.40 34.32 0.02
C ALA A 535 19.34 34.58 -1.07
N TRP A 536 19.08 33.57 -1.91
CA TRP A 536 18.08 33.65 -2.96
C TRP A 536 16.65 33.86 -2.41
N LEU A 537 16.31 33.20 -1.31
CA LEU A 537 14.99 33.31 -0.67
C LEU A 537 14.81 34.68 0.01
N ARG A 538 15.85 35.18 0.68
CA ARG A 538 15.81 36.51 1.32
C ARG A 538 15.60 37.62 0.30
N GLU A 539 16.19 37.51 -0.87
CA GLU A 539 15.97 38.48 -1.96
C GLU A 539 14.50 38.48 -2.44
N ARG A 540 13.89 37.29 -2.56
CA ARG A 540 12.55 37.14 -3.14
C ARG A 540 11.39 37.13 -2.15
N MET A 541 11.67 36.83 -0.90
CA MET A 541 10.68 36.71 0.17
C MET A 541 11.11 37.51 1.41
N PRO A 542 11.49 38.80 1.28
CA PRO A 542 12.02 39.59 2.39
C PRO A 542 10.99 39.79 3.54
N GLN A 543 9.71 39.61 3.24
CA GLN A 543 8.63 39.68 4.23
C GLN A 543 8.50 38.47 5.14
N ARG A 544 9.15 37.32 4.80
CA ARG A 544 9.14 36.12 5.62
C ARG A 544 10.25 36.17 6.66
N ARG A 545 10.02 35.57 7.83
CA ARG A 545 11.07 35.25 8.79
C ARG A 545 11.74 33.94 8.45
N PHE A 546 13.03 33.85 8.75
CA PHE A 546 13.85 32.71 8.41
C PHE A 546 14.34 31.99 9.65
N TYR A 547 14.21 30.68 9.63
CA TYR A 547 14.71 29.75 10.63
C TYR A 547 15.55 28.68 9.95
N ARG A 548 16.46 28.07 10.74
CA ARG A 548 17.28 26.92 10.29
C ARG A 548 17.19 25.82 11.31
N ILE A 549 17.05 24.57 10.86
CA ILE A 549 17.17 23.38 11.69
C ILE A 549 18.66 22.99 11.73
N GLU A 550 19.28 23.08 12.88
CA GLU A 550 20.64 22.63 13.16
C GLU A 550 20.60 21.27 13.86
N LEU A 551 21.29 20.27 13.30
CA LEU A 551 21.40 18.95 13.90
C LEU A 551 22.58 18.91 14.87
N ARG A 552 22.45 18.11 15.94
CA ARG A 552 23.46 17.90 16.98
C ARG A 552 23.66 16.42 17.25
N GLU A 553 24.86 16.03 17.60
CA GLU A 553 25.19 14.65 17.99
C GLU A 553 24.62 14.29 19.37
N GLU A 554 24.43 15.29 20.23
CA GLU A 554 23.89 15.14 21.59
C GLU A 554 22.53 15.82 21.73
N ALA A 555 21.78 15.40 22.74
CA ALA A 555 20.50 16.01 23.07
C ALA A 555 20.66 17.54 23.27
N PRO A 556 19.75 18.35 22.70
CA PRO A 556 18.43 18.02 22.15
C PRO A 556 18.40 17.58 20.68
N TYR A 557 19.44 17.06 20.11
CA TYR A 557 19.64 16.52 18.75
C TYR A 557 19.26 17.45 17.59
N ALA A 558 18.28 18.34 17.76
CA ALA A 558 17.92 19.36 16.79
C ALA A 558 17.56 20.68 17.48
N LEU A 559 17.99 21.80 16.87
CA LEU A 559 17.66 23.15 17.29
C LEU A 559 17.02 23.90 16.13
N LEU A 560 15.97 24.65 16.38
CA LEU A 560 15.41 25.61 15.43
C LEU A 560 15.96 27.00 15.77
N ARG A 561 16.86 27.49 14.94
CA ARG A 561 17.52 28.79 15.13
C ARG A 561 16.89 29.87 14.27
N PRO A 562 16.39 30.97 14.85
CA PRO A 562 16.08 32.16 14.07
C PRO A 562 17.34 32.72 13.40
N LEU A 563 17.26 33.09 12.12
CA LEU A 563 18.42 33.61 11.37
C LEU A 563 18.57 35.12 11.48
N ASP A 564 17.51 35.82 11.91
CA ASP A 564 17.54 37.29 12.04
C ASP A 564 17.92 37.75 13.47
N ALA A 565 17.25 37.26 14.47
CA ALA A 565 17.57 37.46 15.90
C ALA A 565 16.71 36.52 16.74
N GLY A 566 17.26 36.06 17.87
CA GLY A 566 16.53 35.23 18.82
C GLY A 566 17.32 34.03 19.34
N LEU A 567 16.78 33.39 20.35
CA LEU A 567 17.36 32.19 20.93
C LEU A 567 16.99 30.96 20.09
N ALA A 568 17.92 30.01 19.99
CA ALA A 568 17.65 28.71 19.39
C ALA A 568 16.66 27.92 20.24
N ILE A 569 15.67 27.32 19.61
CA ILE A 569 14.59 26.56 20.24
C ILE A 569 14.89 25.07 20.09
N PRO A 570 15.13 24.34 21.20
CA PRO A 570 15.45 22.91 21.12
C PRO A 570 14.23 22.10 20.68
N TRP A 571 14.48 21.02 19.94
CA TRP A 571 13.46 20.02 19.72
C TRP A 571 13.13 19.34 21.06
N CYS A 572 11.85 19.25 21.37
CA CYS A 572 11.36 18.62 22.58
C CYS A 572 10.30 17.57 22.20
N GLY A 573 10.26 16.46 22.92
CA GLY A 573 9.31 15.38 22.63
C GLY A 573 9.32 14.28 23.71
N PRO A 574 8.48 13.27 23.59
CA PRO A 574 8.37 12.18 24.56
C PRO A 574 9.47 11.11 24.42
N PHE A 575 10.54 11.38 23.70
CA PHE A 575 11.56 10.40 23.35
C PHE A 575 12.73 10.40 24.34
N PRO A 576 13.41 9.25 24.55
CA PRO A 576 14.58 9.18 25.42
C PRO A 576 15.67 10.17 24.98
N GLY A 577 16.21 10.93 25.94
CA GLY A 577 17.26 11.92 25.66
C GLY A 577 16.79 13.22 25.01
N VAL A 578 15.51 13.37 24.69
CA VAL A 578 14.92 14.60 24.19
C VAL A 578 14.26 15.37 25.34
N PRO A 579 14.50 16.69 25.48
CA PRO A 579 13.83 17.48 26.51
C PRO A 579 12.31 17.38 26.40
N ALA A 580 11.63 17.23 27.53
CA ALA A 580 10.18 17.29 27.54
C ALA A 580 9.72 18.67 27.09
N CYS A 581 8.74 18.72 26.19
CA CYS A 581 8.11 20.00 25.83
C CYS A 581 7.43 20.58 27.07
N ALA A 582 7.71 21.84 27.39
CA ALA A 582 6.87 22.58 28.33
C ALA A 582 5.44 22.54 27.77
N ARG A 583 4.49 22.00 28.55
CA ARG A 583 3.07 22.07 28.19
C ARG A 583 2.70 23.55 28.13
N PRO A 584 2.05 24.00 27.04
CA PRO A 584 1.58 25.38 26.96
C PRO A 584 0.60 25.69 28.08
#